data_aa92dbe4108f25bc1c202d3824a1abca
#
_entry.id   aa92dbe4108f25bc1c202d3824a1abca
#
_cell.length_a   1.000
_cell.length_b   1.000
_cell.length_c   1.000
_cell.angle_alpha   90.00
_cell.angle_beta   90.00
_cell.angle_gamma   90.00
#
_symmetry.space_group_name_H-M   'P 1'
#
loop_
_entity.id
_entity.type
_entity.pdbx_description
1 polymer ?
#
loop_
_entity_poly.entity_id
_entity_poly.type
_entity_poly.pdbx_seq_one_letter_code
_entity_poly.pdbx_strand_id
1 'polypeptide(L)'
;DVGDTYQATISVDMENLNQILEIDPISRRARIQAGIKGPDLERQLKQHGLTLRHYPQSFPFVSLGGMLATRAGGHFATVYTHIEDMVEATRLVTPKGIIETRALPGSGAGPSADRMICGSEGTLGIITEATMRLQHRPKWRATASVRFDRFMNGVDAVRQIAQSGLFPSNCRLLDEAEVVINRIADKPCAILVLGFESADHPQDQKIERAVAIAEEHGGVLQKDGISYNPDHAEKGSSEAESWRNAFIRMPYWRNRLTAMGMIADTFETAITWDRFPSLYKAVRSTMESALREITQRPFSFSCRFTHVYPDGPAPYFTFYCVGDTTGDLGKALEKWKQLKRISMEVLAEQGATVTHHHAVGRDHRFGYEQQTSPLFRQTLAAGKHFLDPQGILNPGALFDPQDKNVGIRGVLED
;
A
#
# COMPACT_ATOMS: atom_id res chain seq x y z
N ASP A 1 11.27 -6.47 -17.70
CA ASP A 1 12.24 -7.53 -17.40
C ASP A 1 11.65 -8.93 -17.29
N VAL A 2 10.41 -9.14 -17.74
CA VAL A 2 9.75 -10.45 -17.63
C VAL A 2 10.22 -11.41 -18.72
N GLY A 3 10.88 -10.92 -19.77
CA GLY A 3 11.14 -11.68 -20.99
C GLY A 3 12.57 -12.16 -21.21
N ASP A 4 13.55 -11.64 -20.49
CA ASP A 4 14.97 -11.82 -20.82
C ASP A 4 15.48 -13.28 -20.66
N THR A 5 14.78 -14.07 -19.86
CA THR A 5 15.14 -15.48 -19.59
C THR A 5 14.12 -16.50 -20.11
N TYR A 6 13.04 -16.05 -20.76
CA TYR A 6 11.97 -16.93 -21.27
C TYR A 6 11.98 -16.99 -22.79
N GLN A 7 11.68 -18.18 -23.34
CA GLN A 7 11.57 -18.37 -24.79
C GLN A 7 10.36 -17.63 -25.39
N ALA A 8 9.29 -17.46 -24.60
CA ALA A 8 8.10 -16.70 -24.99
C ALA A 8 7.39 -16.18 -23.75
N THR A 9 6.70 -15.06 -23.90
CA THR A 9 5.86 -14.46 -22.86
C THR A 9 4.46 -14.17 -23.44
N ILE A 10 3.41 -14.56 -22.69
CA ILE A 10 2.03 -14.26 -23.03
C ILE A 10 1.52 -13.24 -22.01
N SER A 11 1.12 -12.05 -22.48
CA SER A 11 0.41 -11.07 -21.68
C SER A 11 -1.08 -11.25 -21.83
N VAL A 12 -1.78 -11.48 -20.72
CA VAL A 12 -3.23 -11.59 -20.69
C VAL A 12 -3.84 -10.25 -20.35
N ASP A 13 -4.49 -9.62 -21.32
CA ASP A 13 -5.21 -8.37 -21.12
C ASP A 13 -6.60 -8.65 -20.55
N MET A 14 -6.88 -8.06 -19.40
CA MET A 14 -8.14 -8.21 -18.67
C MET A 14 -9.16 -7.10 -19.00
N GLU A 15 -8.87 -6.20 -19.93
CA GLU A 15 -9.65 -4.99 -20.19
C GLU A 15 -11.14 -5.28 -20.51
N ASN A 16 -11.42 -6.42 -21.15
CA ASN A 16 -12.79 -6.82 -21.48
C ASN A 16 -13.60 -7.35 -20.28
N LEU A 17 -12.96 -7.64 -19.15
CA LEU A 17 -13.63 -8.03 -17.90
C LEU A 17 -13.84 -6.79 -17.01
N ASN A 18 -14.72 -5.87 -17.41
CA ASN A 18 -14.83 -4.52 -16.86
C ASN A 18 -16.23 -4.14 -16.36
N GLN A 19 -17.09 -5.13 -16.08
CA GLN A 19 -18.47 -4.90 -15.68
C GLN A 19 -18.70 -5.27 -14.21
N ILE A 20 -19.65 -4.57 -13.58
CA ILE A 20 -20.32 -5.03 -12.37
C ILE A 20 -21.44 -5.97 -12.82
N LEU A 21 -21.36 -7.23 -12.43
CA LEU A 21 -22.29 -8.28 -12.86
C LEU A 21 -23.57 -8.28 -12.03
N GLU A 22 -23.43 -7.98 -10.73
CA GLU A 22 -24.53 -8.01 -9.78
C GLU A 22 -24.27 -6.99 -8.66
N ILE A 23 -25.30 -6.31 -8.20
CA ILE A 23 -25.30 -5.45 -7.00
C ILE A 23 -26.43 -5.90 -6.07
N ASP A 24 -26.05 -6.26 -4.83
CA ASP A 24 -26.99 -6.48 -3.74
C ASP A 24 -26.95 -5.26 -2.80
N PRO A 25 -27.94 -4.36 -2.91
CA PRO A 25 -27.97 -3.14 -2.10
C PRO A 25 -28.34 -3.40 -0.64
N ILE A 26 -28.99 -4.54 -0.34
CA ILE A 26 -29.37 -4.91 1.03
C ILE A 26 -28.13 -5.33 1.81
N SER A 27 -27.33 -6.25 1.24
CA SER A 27 -26.08 -6.70 1.85
C SER A 27 -24.91 -5.75 1.56
N ARG A 28 -25.10 -4.74 0.73
CA ARG A 28 -24.09 -3.79 0.26
C ARG A 28 -22.86 -4.49 -0.30
N ARG A 29 -23.06 -5.31 -1.30
CA ARG A 29 -22.01 -6.04 -2.00
C ARG A 29 -22.23 -6.03 -3.49
N ALA A 30 -21.19 -6.28 -4.26
CA ALA A 30 -21.29 -6.46 -5.70
C ALA A 30 -20.34 -7.55 -6.18
N ARG A 31 -20.81 -8.33 -7.18
CA ARG A 31 -19.99 -9.24 -7.98
C ARG A 31 -19.43 -8.47 -9.17
N ILE A 32 -18.13 -8.42 -9.27
CA ILE A 32 -17.40 -7.49 -10.13
C ILE A 32 -16.35 -8.23 -10.92
N GLN A 33 -16.24 -7.96 -12.21
CA GLN A 33 -15.19 -8.50 -13.07
C GLN A 33 -13.82 -7.86 -12.74
N ALA A 34 -12.79 -8.67 -12.72
CA ALA A 34 -11.49 -8.31 -12.14
C ALA A 34 -10.65 -7.35 -13.00
N GLY A 35 -10.97 -7.18 -14.28
CA GLY A 35 -10.29 -6.24 -15.18
C GLY A 35 -10.77 -4.79 -15.05
N ILE A 36 -11.87 -4.53 -14.33
CA ILE A 36 -12.39 -3.19 -14.15
C ILE A 36 -11.39 -2.28 -13.44
N LYS A 37 -11.11 -1.09 -14.00
CA LYS A 37 -10.22 -0.11 -13.40
C LYS A 37 -10.94 0.73 -12.35
N GLY A 38 -10.18 1.25 -11.37
CA GLY A 38 -10.72 2.01 -10.24
C GLY A 38 -11.73 3.10 -10.63
N PRO A 39 -11.42 4.02 -11.59
CA PRO A 39 -12.35 5.06 -12.01
C PRO A 39 -13.68 4.53 -12.58
N ASP A 40 -13.61 3.46 -13.39
CA ASP A 40 -14.80 2.86 -14.00
C ASP A 40 -15.65 2.12 -12.97
N LEU A 41 -15.03 1.43 -12.03
CA LEU A 41 -15.70 0.81 -10.90
C LEU A 41 -16.46 1.85 -10.07
N GLU A 42 -15.80 2.91 -9.66
CA GLU A 42 -16.44 3.97 -8.86
C GLU A 42 -17.54 4.71 -9.63
N ARG A 43 -17.38 4.90 -10.96
CA ARG A 43 -18.40 5.50 -11.81
C ARG A 43 -19.65 4.64 -11.88
N GLN A 44 -19.53 3.32 -12.04
CA GLN A 44 -20.65 2.39 -12.05
C GLN A 44 -21.34 2.33 -10.67
N LEU A 45 -20.59 2.20 -9.58
CA LEU A 45 -21.14 2.15 -8.21
C LEU A 45 -21.84 3.45 -7.80
N LYS A 46 -21.35 4.60 -8.28
CA LYS A 46 -21.92 5.91 -7.96
C LYS A 46 -23.39 6.02 -8.33
N GLN A 47 -23.83 5.38 -9.42
CA GLN A 47 -25.23 5.37 -9.88
C GLN A 47 -26.16 4.72 -8.86
N HIS A 48 -25.63 3.87 -7.99
CA HIS A 48 -26.35 3.16 -6.92
C HIS A 48 -26.11 3.79 -5.53
N GLY A 49 -25.46 4.97 -5.46
CA GLY A 49 -25.11 5.60 -4.17
C GLY A 49 -24.03 4.86 -3.37
N LEU A 50 -23.35 3.92 -4.02
CA LEU A 50 -22.34 3.05 -3.42
C LEU A 50 -20.91 3.42 -3.85
N THR A 51 -19.93 2.90 -3.13
CA THR A 51 -18.50 3.03 -3.39
C THR A 51 -17.77 1.83 -2.82
N LEU A 52 -16.68 1.39 -3.45
CA LEU A 52 -15.74 0.45 -2.85
C LEU A 52 -14.93 1.14 -1.75
N ARG A 53 -14.72 2.43 -1.86
CA ARG A 53 -13.92 3.27 -0.95
C ARG A 53 -12.47 2.83 -0.83
N HIS A 54 -11.93 2.20 -1.87
CA HIS A 54 -10.54 1.77 -1.96
C HIS A 54 -9.83 2.53 -3.08
N TYR A 55 -8.92 3.44 -2.70
CA TYR A 55 -8.20 4.35 -3.61
C TYR A 55 -6.69 4.20 -3.39
N PRO A 56 -6.04 3.21 -3.99
CA PRO A 56 -4.58 3.15 -3.99
C PRO A 56 -3.99 4.29 -4.81
N GLN A 57 -2.70 4.58 -4.65
CA GLN A 57 -2.04 5.66 -5.40
C GLN A 57 -2.06 5.41 -6.93
N SER A 58 -2.09 4.16 -7.35
CA SER A 58 -2.23 3.70 -8.73
C SER A 58 -3.69 3.66 -9.24
N PHE A 59 -4.64 4.20 -8.49
CA PHE A 59 -6.09 4.11 -8.75
C PHE A 59 -6.52 4.30 -10.20
N PRO A 60 -5.97 5.27 -10.99
CA PRO A 60 -6.38 5.45 -12.39
C PRO A 60 -6.06 4.27 -13.31
N PHE A 61 -5.11 3.42 -12.94
CA PHE A 61 -4.56 2.37 -13.80
C PHE A 61 -4.79 0.96 -13.29
N VAL A 62 -4.92 0.80 -11.98
CA VAL A 62 -5.02 -0.52 -11.35
C VAL A 62 -6.40 -1.11 -11.57
N SER A 63 -6.44 -2.40 -11.94
CA SER A 63 -7.67 -3.20 -11.99
C SER A 63 -8.01 -3.80 -10.62
N LEU A 64 -9.28 -4.18 -10.43
CA LEU A 64 -9.72 -4.85 -9.21
C LEU A 64 -8.90 -6.13 -8.94
N GLY A 65 -8.70 -6.97 -9.98
CA GLY A 65 -7.87 -8.18 -9.84
C GLY A 65 -6.44 -7.88 -9.46
N GLY A 66 -5.86 -6.78 -10.00
CA GLY A 66 -4.53 -6.29 -9.61
C GLY A 66 -4.47 -5.85 -8.15
N MET A 67 -5.49 -5.12 -7.65
CA MET A 67 -5.58 -4.75 -6.24
C MET A 67 -5.58 -5.97 -5.32
N LEU A 68 -6.38 -6.99 -5.67
CA LEU A 68 -6.50 -8.25 -4.90
C LEU A 68 -5.20 -9.05 -4.94
N ALA A 69 -4.64 -9.23 -6.13
CA ALA A 69 -3.42 -10.00 -6.34
C ALA A 69 -2.22 -9.43 -5.58
N THR A 70 -2.20 -8.12 -5.32
CA THR A 70 -1.09 -7.44 -4.63
C THR A 70 -1.41 -7.02 -3.19
N ARG A 71 -2.61 -7.29 -2.68
CA ARG A 71 -3.09 -6.78 -1.39
C ARG A 71 -2.91 -5.26 -1.25
N ALA A 72 -3.34 -4.54 -2.27
CA ALA A 72 -3.12 -3.09 -2.36
C ALA A 72 -3.71 -2.33 -1.18
N GLY A 73 -2.98 -1.34 -0.66
CA GLY A 73 -3.44 -0.40 0.36
C GLY A 73 -4.18 0.79 -0.26
N GLY A 74 -5.32 1.15 0.31
CA GLY A 74 -6.12 2.30 -0.12
C GLY A 74 -5.93 3.53 0.74
N HIS A 75 -6.28 4.70 0.22
CA HIS A 75 -6.16 5.98 0.93
C HIS A 75 -6.95 6.02 2.26
N PHE A 76 -8.04 5.29 2.35
CA PHE A 76 -8.93 5.23 3.50
C PHE A 76 -8.82 3.93 4.30
N ALA A 77 -7.72 3.19 4.16
CA ALA A 77 -7.55 1.87 4.77
C ALA A 77 -7.60 1.87 6.30
N THR A 78 -7.37 3.00 6.96
CA THR A 78 -7.48 3.11 8.42
C THR A 78 -8.89 2.78 8.94
N VAL A 79 -9.95 3.06 8.16
CA VAL A 79 -11.34 2.73 8.50
C VAL A 79 -11.89 1.57 7.68
N TYR A 80 -11.68 1.63 6.37
CA TYR A 80 -12.30 0.67 5.44
C TYR A 80 -11.44 -0.57 5.20
N THR A 81 -10.33 -0.66 5.91
CA THR A 81 -9.40 -1.80 5.90
C THR A 81 -8.67 -2.01 4.57
N HIS A 82 -7.95 -3.12 4.47
CA HIS A 82 -7.26 -3.51 3.24
C HIS A 82 -8.20 -4.15 2.24
N ILE A 83 -7.81 -4.19 0.97
CA ILE A 83 -8.65 -4.74 -0.10
C ILE A 83 -9.06 -6.19 0.18
N GLU A 84 -8.20 -7.01 0.78
CA GLU A 84 -8.49 -8.40 1.14
C GLU A 84 -9.52 -8.55 2.25
N ASP A 85 -9.75 -7.54 3.07
CA ASP A 85 -10.79 -7.54 4.09
C ASP A 85 -12.17 -7.17 3.51
N MET A 86 -12.18 -6.54 2.32
CA MET A 86 -13.40 -6.20 1.59
C MET A 86 -13.91 -7.36 0.72
N VAL A 87 -13.10 -8.41 0.51
CA VAL A 87 -13.46 -9.57 -0.30
C VAL A 87 -14.41 -10.49 0.46
N GLU A 88 -15.48 -10.89 -0.20
CA GLU A 88 -16.39 -11.94 0.27
C GLU A 88 -16.24 -13.24 -0.51
N ALA A 89 -15.90 -13.14 -1.80
CA ALA A 89 -15.65 -14.29 -2.66
C ALA A 89 -14.76 -13.93 -3.84
N THR A 90 -14.07 -14.93 -4.38
CA THR A 90 -13.23 -14.80 -5.57
C THR A 90 -13.51 -15.93 -6.57
N ARG A 91 -13.24 -15.65 -7.84
CA ARG A 91 -13.19 -16.63 -8.92
C ARG A 91 -11.82 -16.60 -9.59
N LEU A 92 -11.07 -17.67 -9.42
CA LEU A 92 -9.71 -17.84 -9.93
C LEU A 92 -9.68 -18.92 -11.01
N VAL A 93 -9.12 -18.60 -12.17
CA VAL A 93 -8.88 -19.56 -13.26
C VAL A 93 -7.44 -20.02 -13.20
N THR A 94 -7.23 -21.33 -13.16
CA THR A 94 -5.92 -21.98 -13.09
C THR A 94 -5.77 -23.00 -14.21
N PRO A 95 -4.55 -23.48 -14.56
CA PRO A 95 -4.36 -24.59 -15.50
C PRO A 95 -5.08 -25.89 -15.13
N LYS A 96 -5.39 -26.10 -13.85
CA LYS A 96 -6.11 -27.29 -13.36
C LYS A 96 -7.62 -27.15 -13.30
N GLY A 97 -8.14 -25.92 -13.42
CA GLY A 97 -9.56 -25.67 -13.34
C GLY A 97 -9.88 -24.35 -12.62
N ILE A 98 -11.11 -24.20 -12.20
CA ILE A 98 -11.62 -22.98 -11.56
C ILE A 98 -11.78 -23.21 -10.08
N ILE A 99 -11.24 -22.28 -9.27
CA ILE A 99 -11.55 -22.15 -7.85
C ILE A 99 -12.57 -21.04 -7.72
N GLU A 100 -13.73 -21.34 -7.14
CA GLU A 100 -14.80 -20.38 -6.89
C GLU A 100 -15.27 -20.52 -5.44
N THR A 101 -15.25 -19.42 -4.71
CA THR A 101 -15.67 -19.37 -3.32
C THR A 101 -17.10 -18.84 -3.19
N ARG A 102 -17.70 -18.97 -2.01
CA ARG A 102 -19.06 -18.50 -1.75
C ARG A 102 -19.03 -17.14 -1.11
N ALA A 103 -19.85 -16.22 -1.60
CA ALA A 103 -20.04 -14.89 -1.00
C ALA A 103 -20.84 -15.00 0.31
N LEU A 104 -20.14 -15.18 1.41
CA LEU A 104 -20.70 -15.34 2.76
C LEU A 104 -20.03 -14.37 3.73
N PRO A 105 -20.79 -13.76 4.66
CA PRO A 105 -20.21 -12.91 5.69
C PRO A 105 -19.45 -13.77 6.71
N GLY A 106 -18.14 -13.54 6.88
CA GLY A 106 -17.36 -14.02 8.00
C GLY A 106 -17.38 -15.54 8.25
N SER A 107 -17.11 -16.37 7.23
CA SER A 107 -17.08 -17.82 7.39
C SER A 107 -15.89 -18.30 8.23
N GLY A 108 -16.16 -19.16 9.23
CA GLY A 108 -15.16 -19.91 10.00
C GLY A 108 -14.94 -21.34 9.53
N ALA A 109 -15.39 -21.69 8.31
CA ALA A 109 -15.32 -23.07 7.78
C ALA A 109 -13.94 -23.36 7.18
N GLY A 110 -12.92 -23.57 8.04
CA GLY A 110 -11.55 -23.91 7.66
C GLY A 110 -10.73 -22.74 7.12
N PRO A 111 -9.54 -23.00 6.54
CA PRO A 111 -8.72 -21.98 5.91
C PRO A 111 -9.43 -21.31 4.74
N SER A 112 -9.28 -19.99 4.63
CA SER A 112 -9.92 -19.21 3.56
C SER A 112 -9.13 -19.31 2.26
N ALA A 113 -9.77 -19.80 1.19
CA ALA A 113 -9.19 -19.77 -0.15
C ALA A 113 -9.00 -18.33 -0.66
N ASP A 114 -9.90 -17.40 -0.30
CA ASP A 114 -9.78 -16.00 -0.67
C ASP A 114 -8.52 -15.35 -0.10
N ARG A 115 -8.18 -15.68 1.16
CA ARG A 115 -6.94 -15.20 1.80
C ARG A 115 -5.68 -15.79 1.14
N MET A 116 -5.75 -17.00 0.58
CA MET A 116 -4.65 -17.58 -0.18
C MET A 116 -4.51 -16.94 -1.57
N ILE A 117 -5.62 -16.57 -2.20
CA ILE A 117 -5.66 -15.95 -3.52
C ILE A 117 -5.21 -14.49 -3.45
N CYS A 118 -5.67 -13.75 -2.43
CA CYS A 118 -5.23 -12.38 -2.21
C CYS A 118 -3.74 -12.33 -1.85
N GLY A 119 -2.97 -11.54 -2.60
CA GLY A 119 -1.52 -11.46 -2.45
C GLY A 119 -0.74 -12.54 -3.19
N SER A 120 -1.41 -13.40 -3.98
CA SER A 120 -0.73 -14.43 -4.78
C SER A 120 0.00 -13.88 -6.01
N GLU A 121 -0.19 -12.61 -6.35
CA GLU A 121 0.48 -11.90 -7.45
C GLU A 121 0.39 -12.63 -8.80
N GLY A 122 -0.72 -13.33 -9.04
CA GLY A 122 -0.95 -14.08 -10.27
C GLY A 122 -0.17 -15.40 -10.35
N THR A 123 0.53 -15.82 -9.31
CA THR A 123 1.30 -17.07 -9.30
C THR A 123 0.42 -18.31 -9.20
N LEU A 124 -0.76 -18.21 -8.61
CA LEU A 124 -1.70 -19.33 -8.42
C LEU A 124 -2.75 -19.43 -9.55
N GLY A 125 -3.00 -18.33 -10.27
CA GLY A 125 -4.04 -18.25 -11.29
C GLY A 125 -4.38 -16.83 -11.67
N ILE A 126 -5.39 -16.67 -12.53
CA ILE A 126 -5.92 -15.40 -12.98
C ILE A 126 -7.24 -15.15 -12.27
N ILE A 127 -7.30 -14.08 -11.44
CA ILE A 127 -8.55 -13.64 -10.81
C ILE A 127 -9.44 -13.04 -11.89
N THR A 128 -10.62 -13.62 -12.13
CA THR A 128 -11.56 -13.15 -13.14
C THR A 128 -12.71 -12.36 -12.57
N GLU A 129 -13.13 -12.67 -11.35
CA GLU A 129 -14.22 -12.00 -10.65
C GLU A 129 -13.95 -11.99 -9.14
N ALA A 130 -14.56 -11.00 -8.47
CA ALA A 130 -14.64 -10.98 -7.01
C ALA A 130 -15.99 -10.40 -6.56
N THR A 131 -16.49 -10.88 -5.43
CA THR A 131 -17.59 -10.25 -4.70
C THR A 131 -17.01 -9.39 -3.59
N MET A 132 -17.29 -8.09 -3.65
CA MET A 132 -16.71 -7.08 -2.77
C MET A 132 -17.78 -6.47 -1.87
N ARG A 133 -17.43 -6.22 -0.59
CA ARG A 133 -18.21 -5.38 0.31
C ARG A 133 -18.13 -3.93 -0.12
N LEU A 134 -19.28 -3.25 -0.10
CA LEU A 134 -19.40 -1.87 -0.50
C LEU A 134 -19.80 -0.98 0.67
N GLN A 135 -19.56 0.32 0.51
CA GLN A 135 -19.95 1.36 1.45
C GLN A 135 -20.96 2.30 0.79
N HIS A 136 -21.83 2.93 1.60
CA HIS A 136 -22.53 4.11 1.13
C HIS A 136 -21.56 5.27 0.94
N ARG A 137 -21.79 6.10 -0.06
CA ARG A 137 -20.96 7.29 -0.31
C ARG A 137 -21.05 8.26 0.86
N PRO A 138 -19.91 8.72 1.41
CA PRO A 138 -19.94 9.67 2.50
C PRO A 138 -20.63 10.98 2.13
N LYS A 139 -21.49 11.45 3.02
CA LYS A 139 -22.18 12.76 2.94
C LYS A 139 -21.55 13.77 3.90
N TRP A 140 -21.01 13.28 5.01
CA TRP A 140 -20.39 14.07 6.06
C TRP A 140 -18.90 13.85 6.06
N ARG A 141 -18.14 14.92 6.08
CA ARG A 141 -16.68 14.88 6.15
C ARG A 141 -16.18 15.97 7.06
N ALA A 142 -15.10 15.68 7.76
CA ALA A 142 -14.36 16.66 8.55
C ALA A 142 -12.87 16.42 8.36
N THR A 143 -12.10 17.47 8.15
CA THR A 143 -10.64 17.41 7.97
C THR A 143 -9.93 18.45 8.79
N ALA A 144 -8.72 18.14 9.25
CA ALA A 144 -7.86 19.06 9.96
C ALA A 144 -6.39 18.76 9.65
N SER A 145 -5.54 19.80 9.79
CA SER A 145 -4.08 19.66 9.77
C SER A 145 -3.51 20.21 11.08
N VAL A 146 -2.63 19.42 11.71
CA VAL A 146 -1.98 19.78 12.97
C VAL A 146 -0.48 19.73 12.77
N ARG A 147 0.24 20.79 13.15
CA ARG A 147 1.70 20.88 13.08
C ARG A 147 2.34 20.48 14.40
N PHE A 148 3.50 19.86 14.28
CA PHE A 148 4.38 19.54 15.40
C PHE A 148 5.79 20.05 15.11
N ASP A 149 6.48 20.53 16.12
CA ASP A 149 7.89 20.93 16.01
C ASP A 149 8.81 19.72 15.77
N ARG A 150 8.40 18.53 16.21
CA ARG A 150 9.17 17.29 16.07
C ARG A 150 8.26 16.15 15.62
N PHE A 151 8.75 15.37 14.65
CA PHE A 151 8.03 14.20 14.15
C PHE A 151 7.61 13.22 15.25
N MET A 152 8.48 12.94 16.23
CA MET A 152 8.16 12.00 17.31
C MET A 152 7.00 12.44 18.22
N ASN A 153 6.78 13.73 18.40
CA ASN A 153 5.58 14.22 19.12
C ASN A 153 4.30 13.87 18.35
N GLY A 154 4.36 14.03 17.01
CA GLY A 154 3.27 13.60 16.14
C GLY A 154 3.06 12.07 16.16
N VAL A 155 4.13 11.28 16.29
CA VAL A 155 4.04 9.81 16.44
C VAL A 155 3.24 9.42 17.68
N ASP A 156 3.51 10.03 18.83
CA ASP A 156 2.77 9.75 20.07
C ASP A 156 1.30 10.15 19.96
N ALA A 157 1.01 11.32 19.35
CA ALA A 157 -0.36 11.75 19.07
C ALA A 157 -1.10 10.75 18.16
N VAL A 158 -0.48 10.33 17.06
CA VAL A 158 -1.06 9.39 16.10
C VAL A 158 -1.33 8.03 16.75
N ARG A 159 -0.42 7.53 17.59
CA ARG A 159 -0.62 6.30 18.36
C ARG A 159 -1.86 6.41 19.25
N GLN A 160 -2.00 7.49 20.00
CA GLN A 160 -3.15 7.69 20.88
C GLN A 160 -4.46 7.82 20.08
N ILE A 161 -4.45 8.51 18.94
CA ILE A 161 -5.60 8.61 18.04
C ILE A 161 -5.98 7.21 17.48
N ALA A 162 -4.99 6.44 17.03
CA ALA A 162 -5.23 5.10 16.48
C ALA A 162 -5.82 4.12 17.53
N GLN A 163 -5.44 4.30 18.81
CA GLN A 163 -5.90 3.47 19.92
C GLN A 163 -7.18 3.99 20.60
N SER A 164 -7.65 5.18 20.24
CA SER A 164 -8.79 5.84 20.90
C SER A 164 -10.17 5.29 20.52
N GLY A 165 -10.26 4.47 19.47
CA GLY A 165 -11.56 4.03 18.93
C GLY A 165 -12.27 5.10 18.09
N LEU A 166 -11.63 6.22 17.74
CA LEU A 166 -12.21 7.26 16.89
C LEU A 166 -12.32 6.83 15.42
N PHE A 167 -11.41 5.97 14.94
CA PHE A 167 -11.37 5.44 13.57
C PHE A 167 -11.38 6.53 12.50
N PRO A 168 -10.34 7.39 12.40
CA PRO A 168 -10.24 8.36 11.32
C PRO A 168 -10.15 7.66 9.96
N SER A 169 -10.83 8.19 8.96
CA SER A 169 -10.74 7.68 7.59
C SER A 169 -9.38 8.00 6.94
N ASN A 170 -8.72 9.05 7.42
CA ASN A 170 -7.37 9.43 7.05
C ASN A 170 -6.61 9.90 8.29
N CYS A 171 -5.44 9.31 8.56
CA CYS A 171 -4.55 9.70 9.64
C CYS A 171 -3.11 9.54 9.14
N ARG A 172 -2.51 10.63 8.66
CA ARG A 172 -1.21 10.64 8.01
C ARG A 172 -0.28 11.63 8.67
N LEU A 173 0.86 11.14 9.09
CA LEU A 173 1.91 11.96 9.68
C LEU A 173 3.08 12.06 8.70
N LEU A 174 3.51 13.27 8.41
CA LEU A 174 4.65 13.61 7.54
C LEU A 174 5.79 14.11 8.41
N ASP A 175 7.02 13.65 8.16
CA ASP A 175 8.19 14.21 8.83
C ASP A 175 8.61 15.56 8.21
N GLU A 176 9.56 16.21 8.83
CA GLU A 176 10.05 17.54 8.43
C GLU A 176 10.62 17.54 7.01
N ALA A 177 11.27 16.44 6.61
CA ALA A 177 11.84 16.30 5.27
C ALA A 177 10.76 16.15 4.20
N GLU A 178 9.73 15.34 4.47
CA GLU A 178 8.57 15.16 3.58
C GLU A 178 7.83 16.48 3.34
N VAL A 179 7.65 17.27 4.40
CA VAL A 179 7.00 18.59 4.34
C VAL A 179 7.79 19.57 3.45
N VAL A 180 9.11 19.61 3.61
CA VAL A 180 10.00 20.48 2.81
C VAL A 180 10.06 20.04 1.35
N ILE A 181 10.25 18.74 1.08
CA ILE A 181 10.35 18.19 -0.28
C ILE A 181 9.07 18.49 -1.07
N ASN A 182 7.91 18.35 -0.44
CA ASN A 182 6.62 18.59 -1.07
C ASN A 182 6.14 20.05 -1.00
N ARG A 183 6.94 20.96 -0.42
CA ARG A 183 6.63 22.40 -0.29
C ARG A 183 5.27 22.64 0.37
N ILE A 184 4.95 21.89 1.43
CA ILE A 184 3.67 21.97 2.14
C ILE A 184 3.69 23.14 3.11
N ALA A 185 4.84 23.42 3.74
CA ALA A 185 5.03 24.54 4.64
C ALA A 185 6.37 25.25 4.38
N ASP A 186 6.45 26.54 4.76
CA ASP A 186 7.64 27.36 4.55
C ASP A 186 8.79 27.04 5.50
N LYS A 187 8.50 26.39 6.63
CA LYS A 187 9.48 25.98 7.65
C LYS A 187 9.39 24.49 7.89
N PRO A 188 10.54 23.84 8.20
CA PRO A 188 10.54 22.43 8.60
C PRO A 188 9.66 22.22 9.84
N CYS A 189 8.71 21.31 9.72
CA CYS A 189 7.82 20.87 10.81
C CYS A 189 7.23 19.50 10.40
N ALA A 190 6.75 18.73 11.36
CA ALA A 190 5.93 17.57 11.05
C ALA A 190 4.47 17.98 10.93
N ILE A 191 3.73 17.32 10.04
CA ILE A 191 2.30 17.62 9.81
C ILE A 191 1.48 16.35 9.91
N LEU A 192 0.45 16.40 10.77
CA LEU A 192 -0.59 15.38 10.85
C LEU A 192 -1.81 15.83 10.05
N VAL A 193 -2.21 15.04 9.08
CA VAL A 193 -3.45 15.22 8.31
C VAL A 193 -4.49 14.25 8.84
N LEU A 194 -5.60 14.79 9.33
CA LEU A 194 -6.74 14.05 9.86
C LEU A 194 -7.94 14.16 8.92
N GLY A 195 -8.69 13.07 8.80
CA GLY A 195 -9.96 13.05 8.08
C GLY A 195 -10.93 12.07 8.70
N PHE A 196 -12.18 12.47 8.80
CA PHE A 196 -13.31 11.64 9.21
C PHE A 196 -14.41 11.74 8.18
N GLU A 197 -15.14 10.66 7.97
CA GLU A 197 -16.26 10.65 7.05
C GLU A 197 -17.35 9.67 7.48
N SER A 198 -18.61 9.99 7.11
CA SER A 198 -19.75 9.15 7.35
C SER A 198 -20.81 9.35 6.26
N ALA A 199 -21.54 8.30 5.97
CA ALA A 199 -22.72 8.38 5.11
C ALA A 199 -23.99 8.78 5.91
N ASP A 200 -23.95 8.72 7.24
CA ASP A 200 -25.12 8.76 8.12
C ASP A 200 -25.17 10.01 8.99
N HIS A 201 -24.07 10.41 9.65
CA HIS A 201 -24.06 11.48 10.65
C HIS A 201 -22.81 12.38 10.56
N PRO A 202 -22.91 13.63 11.10
CA PRO A 202 -21.78 14.55 11.21
C PRO A 202 -20.59 13.96 11.98
N GLN A 203 -19.37 14.45 11.71
CA GLN A 203 -18.14 13.92 12.28
C GLN A 203 -17.43 14.93 13.21
N ASP A 204 -18.15 15.96 13.65
CA ASP A 204 -17.64 17.10 14.44
C ASP A 204 -16.95 16.62 15.72
N GLN A 205 -17.64 15.87 16.55
CA GLN A 205 -17.11 15.40 17.84
C GLN A 205 -15.88 14.50 17.69
N LYS A 206 -15.81 13.69 16.64
CA LYS A 206 -14.67 12.81 16.42
C LYS A 206 -13.43 13.59 16.02
N ILE A 207 -13.55 14.54 15.09
CA ILE A 207 -12.40 15.31 14.65
C ILE A 207 -11.92 16.27 15.74
N GLU A 208 -12.82 16.89 16.49
CA GLU A 208 -12.49 17.73 17.64
C GLU A 208 -11.71 16.96 18.71
N ARG A 209 -12.16 15.74 19.03
CA ARG A 209 -11.41 14.90 19.99
C ARG A 209 -10.06 14.47 19.44
N ALA A 210 -9.93 14.15 18.16
CA ALA A 210 -8.65 13.80 17.55
C ALA A 210 -7.68 14.98 17.54
N VAL A 211 -8.17 16.18 17.26
CA VAL A 211 -7.38 17.43 17.35
C VAL A 211 -6.94 17.69 18.79
N ALA A 212 -7.83 17.55 19.76
CA ALA A 212 -7.48 17.72 21.18
C ALA A 212 -6.38 16.74 21.62
N ILE A 213 -6.45 15.45 21.19
CA ILE A 213 -5.37 14.50 21.44
C ILE A 213 -4.05 14.99 20.81
N ALA A 214 -4.09 15.52 19.60
CA ALA A 214 -2.89 16.03 18.96
C ALA A 214 -2.30 17.24 19.71
N GLU A 215 -3.13 18.14 20.22
CA GLU A 215 -2.72 19.29 21.04
C GLU A 215 -2.14 18.86 22.39
N GLU A 216 -2.67 17.80 23.03
CA GLU A 216 -2.12 17.20 24.25
C GLU A 216 -0.66 16.74 24.05
N HIS A 217 -0.25 16.45 22.81
CA HIS A 217 1.12 16.08 22.42
C HIS A 217 1.94 17.23 21.81
N GLY A 218 1.53 18.47 22.01
CA GLY A 218 2.23 19.68 21.54
C GLY A 218 1.95 20.01 20.08
N GLY A 219 0.88 19.46 19.52
CA GLY A 219 0.39 19.83 18.19
C GLY A 219 -0.27 21.19 18.20
N VAL A 220 -0.19 21.90 17.08
CA VAL A 220 -0.84 23.19 16.87
C VAL A 220 -1.76 23.09 15.66
N LEU A 221 -3.06 23.24 15.91
CA LEU A 221 -4.06 23.28 14.84
C LEU A 221 -3.77 24.44 13.89
N GLN A 222 -3.82 24.19 12.59
CA GLN A 222 -3.53 25.19 11.59
C GLN A 222 -4.61 26.28 11.54
N LYS A 223 -4.25 27.45 10.99
CA LYS A 223 -5.11 28.65 10.95
C LYS A 223 -6.45 28.41 10.25
N ASP A 224 -6.47 27.48 9.28
CA ASP A 224 -7.70 27.09 8.58
C ASP A 224 -8.69 26.32 9.48
N GLY A 225 -8.24 25.90 10.67
CA GLY A 225 -9.04 25.21 11.64
C GLY A 225 -9.48 23.82 11.18
N ILE A 226 -10.67 23.41 11.64
CA ILE A 226 -11.35 22.21 11.19
C ILE A 226 -12.26 22.56 10.01
N SER A 227 -12.10 21.88 8.88
CA SER A 227 -12.97 22.04 7.72
C SER A 227 -14.05 20.97 7.70
N TYR A 228 -15.30 21.38 7.64
CA TYR A 228 -16.47 20.52 7.55
C TYR A 228 -16.99 20.52 6.12
N ASN A 229 -17.25 19.31 5.57
CA ASN A 229 -17.72 19.10 4.20
C ASN A 229 -16.85 19.83 3.13
N PRO A 230 -15.53 19.55 3.10
CA PRO A 230 -14.57 20.29 2.27
C PRO A 230 -14.87 20.29 0.77
N ASP A 231 -15.72 19.38 0.27
CA ASP A 231 -16.11 19.35 -1.15
C ASP A 231 -16.96 20.58 -1.57
N HIS A 232 -17.48 21.34 -0.59
CA HIS A 232 -18.24 22.56 -0.80
C HIS A 232 -17.42 23.82 -0.49
N ALA A 233 -16.19 23.68 0.02
CA ALA A 233 -15.29 24.80 0.25
C ALA A 233 -14.66 25.25 -1.08
N GLU A 234 -14.38 26.55 -1.18
CA GLU A 234 -13.63 27.10 -2.31
C GLU A 234 -12.30 26.36 -2.48
N LYS A 235 -12.01 25.94 -3.72
CA LYS A 235 -10.80 25.17 -4.03
C LYS A 235 -9.55 25.98 -3.70
N GLY A 236 -8.68 25.49 -2.82
CA GLY A 236 -7.30 25.75 -3.05
C GLY A 236 -6.40 26.31 -1.95
N SER A 237 -6.62 26.14 -0.64
CA SER A 237 -5.64 26.71 0.30
C SER A 237 -5.23 25.86 1.51
N SER A 238 -5.82 24.69 1.77
CA SER A 238 -5.42 23.93 2.95
C SER A 238 -4.17 23.05 2.71
N GLU A 239 -3.35 22.87 3.75
CA GLU A 239 -2.20 21.96 3.73
C GLU A 239 -2.60 20.53 3.39
N ALA A 240 -3.78 20.09 3.86
CA ALA A 240 -4.37 18.80 3.54
C ALA A 240 -4.67 18.64 2.04
N GLU A 241 -5.13 19.70 1.38
CA GLU A 241 -5.37 19.70 -0.06
C GLU A 241 -4.07 19.77 -0.86
N SER A 242 -3.12 20.58 -0.43
CA SER A 242 -1.78 20.64 -1.02
C SER A 242 -1.09 19.28 -0.95
N TRP A 243 -1.17 18.60 0.19
CA TRP A 243 -0.68 17.24 0.34
C TRP A 243 -1.40 16.24 -0.57
N ARG A 244 -2.73 16.26 -0.61
CA ARG A 244 -3.51 15.38 -1.48
C ARG A 244 -3.09 15.53 -2.96
N ASN A 245 -2.90 16.76 -3.41
CA ASN A 245 -2.48 17.06 -4.77
C ASN A 245 -1.04 16.60 -5.05
N ALA A 246 -0.13 16.79 -4.10
CA ALA A 246 1.24 16.28 -4.18
C ALA A 246 1.26 14.75 -4.22
N PHE A 247 0.51 14.09 -3.34
CA PHE A 247 0.41 12.63 -3.26
C PHE A 247 -0.06 11.99 -4.57
N ILE A 248 -1.08 12.56 -5.21
CA ILE A 248 -1.61 12.04 -6.49
C ILE A 248 -0.59 12.21 -7.63
N ARG A 249 0.23 13.27 -7.61
CA ARG A 249 1.20 13.58 -8.68
C ARG A 249 2.55 12.89 -8.51
N MET A 250 2.89 12.46 -7.32
CA MET A 250 4.21 11.93 -6.96
C MET A 250 4.70 10.76 -7.85
N PRO A 251 3.87 9.75 -8.19
CA PRO A 251 4.30 8.63 -9.03
C PRO A 251 4.76 9.05 -10.42
N TYR A 252 4.17 10.11 -10.97
CA TYR A 252 4.49 10.60 -12.32
C TYR A 252 5.83 11.34 -12.41
N TRP A 253 6.36 11.81 -11.28
CA TRP A 253 7.67 12.44 -11.22
C TRP A 253 8.81 11.43 -11.36
N ARG A 254 8.60 10.19 -10.93
CA ARG A 254 9.64 9.14 -10.99
C ARG A 254 10.22 8.99 -12.39
N ASN A 255 9.38 8.88 -13.42
CA ASN A 255 9.83 8.72 -14.79
C ASN A 255 10.68 9.91 -15.28
N ARG A 256 10.30 11.13 -14.89
CA ARG A 256 11.04 12.34 -15.23
C ARG A 256 12.39 12.40 -14.51
N LEU A 257 12.41 12.07 -13.24
CA LEU A 257 13.62 12.04 -12.44
C LEU A 257 14.60 10.97 -12.95
N THR A 258 14.11 9.79 -13.31
CA THR A 258 14.92 8.73 -13.92
C THR A 258 15.51 9.18 -15.27
N ALA A 259 14.73 9.86 -16.09
CA ALA A 259 15.22 10.43 -17.37
C ALA A 259 16.30 11.52 -17.16
N MET A 260 16.36 12.12 -15.97
CA MET A 260 17.41 13.09 -15.57
C MET A 260 18.62 12.41 -14.90
N GLY A 261 18.70 11.09 -14.88
CA GLY A 261 19.78 10.34 -14.24
C GLY A 261 19.68 10.25 -12.71
N MET A 262 18.50 10.54 -12.15
CA MET A 262 18.25 10.41 -10.71
C MET A 262 17.66 9.04 -10.37
N ILE A 263 17.94 8.58 -9.15
CA ILE A 263 17.20 7.50 -8.50
C ILE A 263 16.15 8.15 -7.60
N ALA A 264 14.89 7.80 -7.81
CA ALA A 264 13.77 8.15 -6.96
C ALA A 264 13.06 6.86 -6.59
N ASP A 265 13.18 6.43 -5.35
CA ASP A 265 12.56 5.19 -4.91
C ASP A 265 11.99 5.30 -3.50
N THR A 266 11.17 4.31 -3.18
CA THR A 266 10.47 4.23 -1.92
C THR A 266 10.52 2.80 -1.41
N PHE A 267 10.45 2.65 -0.10
CA PHE A 267 10.15 1.38 0.56
C PHE A 267 9.26 1.65 1.76
N GLU A 268 8.48 0.68 2.11
CA GLU A 268 7.50 0.85 3.16
C GLU A 268 7.40 -0.44 3.99
N THR A 269 6.90 -0.31 5.20
CA THR A 269 6.88 -1.40 6.17
C THR A 269 5.73 -1.23 7.15
N ALA A 270 5.59 -2.15 8.08
CA ALA A 270 4.76 -2.03 9.28
C ALA A 270 5.48 -2.67 10.47
N ILE A 271 5.28 -2.10 11.64
CA ILE A 271 5.88 -2.56 12.89
C ILE A 271 4.99 -2.12 14.07
N THR A 272 5.14 -2.75 15.23
CA THR A 272 4.42 -2.36 16.45
C THR A 272 4.90 -1.01 17.00
N TRP A 273 4.03 -0.30 17.74
CA TRP A 273 4.32 1.04 18.26
C TRP A 273 5.55 1.09 19.17
N ASP A 274 5.74 0.10 20.02
CA ASP A 274 6.89 -0.01 20.95
C ASP A 274 8.24 -0.12 20.21
N ARG A 275 8.24 -0.71 19.01
CA ARG A 275 9.44 -0.92 18.20
C ARG A 275 9.69 0.16 17.17
N PHE A 276 8.70 0.98 16.87
CA PHE A 276 8.83 2.01 15.83
C PHE A 276 9.99 2.99 16.09
N PRO A 277 10.22 3.51 17.32
CA PRO A 277 11.34 4.45 17.55
C PRO A 277 12.71 3.86 17.21
N SER A 278 12.94 2.59 17.54
CA SER A 278 14.20 1.90 17.21
C SER A 278 14.33 1.63 15.72
N LEU A 279 13.25 1.19 15.06
CA LEU A 279 13.19 1.02 13.60
C LEU A 279 13.51 2.33 12.89
N TYR A 280 12.83 3.42 13.24
CA TYR A 280 13.02 4.72 12.59
C TYR A 280 14.47 5.20 12.68
N LYS A 281 15.08 5.07 13.87
CA LYS A 281 16.49 5.41 14.08
C LYS A 281 17.42 4.52 13.24
N ALA A 282 17.22 3.21 13.25
CA ALA A 282 18.05 2.25 12.52
C ALA A 282 17.95 2.48 11.00
N VAL A 283 16.73 2.56 10.47
CA VAL A 283 16.51 2.79 9.04
C VAL A 283 17.12 4.12 8.60
N ARG A 284 16.92 5.19 9.36
CA ARG A 284 17.46 6.51 9.05
C ARG A 284 19.01 6.49 9.01
N SER A 285 19.63 5.97 10.06
CA SER A 285 21.08 5.87 10.15
C SER A 285 21.68 5.04 9.02
N THR A 286 21.13 3.84 8.77
CA THR A 286 21.65 2.91 7.75
C THR A 286 21.46 3.48 6.35
N MET A 287 20.27 3.99 6.02
CA MET A 287 19.99 4.49 4.67
C MET A 287 20.71 5.81 4.37
N GLU A 288 20.81 6.73 5.32
CA GLU A 288 21.58 7.97 5.13
C GLU A 288 23.08 7.69 4.94
N SER A 289 23.66 6.68 5.64
CA SER A 289 25.04 6.24 5.43
C SER A 289 25.21 5.63 4.04
N ALA A 290 24.34 4.67 3.69
CA ALA A 290 24.38 4.01 2.38
C ALA A 290 24.21 5.01 1.21
N LEU A 291 23.28 5.94 1.32
CA LEU A 291 23.07 6.98 0.33
C LEU A 291 24.32 7.86 0.16
N ARG A 292 24.96 8.26 1.25
CA ARG A 292 26.20 9.05 1.23
C ARG A 292 27.36 8.29 0.60
N GLU A 293 27.56 7.04 0.98
CA GLU A 293 28.68 6.20 0.53
C GLU A 293 28.54 5.78 -0.93
N ILE A 294 27.34 5.31 -1.34
CA ILE A 294 27.09 4.77 -2.68
C ILE A 294 27.01 5.88 -3.71
N THR A 295 26.37 7.00 -3.39
CA THR A 295 26.16 8.06 -4.38
C THR A 295 27.24 9.12 -4.37
N GLN A 296 27.85 9.40 -3.23
CA GLN A 296 28.83 10.48 -3.00
C GLN A 296 28.31 11.85 -3.47
N ARG A 297 27.01 12.06 -3.39
CA ARG A 297 26.28 13.23 -3.85
C ARG A 297 25.20 13.61 -2.84
N PRO A 298 24.68 14.83 -2.92
CA PRO A 298 23.51 15.21 -2.14
C PRO A 298 22.34 14.27 -2.39
N PHE A 299 21.61 13.99 -1.33
CA PHE A 299 20.39 13.17 -1.35
C PHE A 299 19.32 13.77 -0.44
N SER A 300 18.11 13.31 -0.57
CA SER A 300 17.05 13.52 0.41
C SER A 300 16.48 12.20 0.88
N PHE A 301 16.08 12.15 2.15
CA PHE A 301 15.47 10.99 2.78
C PHE A 301 14.36 11.45 3.72
N SER A 302 13.17 10.91 3.56
CA SER A 302 11.98 11.29 4.33
C SER A 302 11.18 10.09 4.79
N CYS A 303 10.31 10.31 5.78
CA CYS A 303 9.38 9.32 6.31
C CYS A 303 7.99 9.92 6.47
N ARG A 304 6.98 9.12 6.14
CA ARG A 304 5.58 9.43 6.47
C ARG A 304 4.85 8.19 6.93
N PHE A 305 3.81 8.35 7.73
CA PHE A 305 2.85 7.27 7.95
C PHE A 305 1.78 7.29 6.86
N THR A 306 1.68 6.22 6.10
CA THR A 306 0.61 6.06 5.10
C THR A 306 -0.64 5.47 5.71
N HIS A 307 -0.47 4.56 6.66
CA HIS A 307 -1.53 3.90 7.41
C HIS A 307 -1.12 3.79 8.87
N VAL A 308 -2.12 3.73 9.73
CA VAL A 308 -1.93 3.55 11.17
C VAL A 308 -2.97 2.56 11.70
N TYR A 309 -2.53 1.71 12.60
CA TYR A 309 -3.33 0.66 13.23
C TYR A 309 -3.26 0.81 14.75
N PRO A 310 -4.19 0.24 15.50
CA PRO A 310 -4.10 0.25 16.96
C PRO A 310 -2.80 -0.34 17.50
N ASP A 311 -2.22 -1.32 16.81
CA ASP A 311 -1.01 -2.04 17.19
C ASP A 311 0.28 -1.49 16.58
N GLY A 312 0.22 -0.68 15.52
CA GLY A 312 1.43 -0.12 14.92
C GLY A 312 1.20 0.81 13.72
N PRO A 313 2.24 1.56 13.32
CA PRO A 313 2.22 2.37 12.11
C PRO A 313 2.71 1.58 10.89
N ALA A 314 2.33 2.05 9.69
CA ALA A 314 2.95 1.69 8.44
C ALA A 314 3.79 2.87 7.91
N PRO A 315 5.08 2.95 8.32
CA PRO A 315 5.98 3.99 7.83
C PRO A 315 6.37 3.73 6.37
N TYR A 316 6.42 4.82 5.64
CA TYR A 316 6.76 4.89 4.23
C TYR A 316 7.97 5.79 4.06
N PHE A 317 9.07 5.24 3.61
CA PHE A 317 10.32 5.95 3.40
C PHE A 317 10.49 6.30 1.93
N THR A 318 10.98 7.50 1.68
CA THR A 318 11.25 8.00 0.32
C THR A 318 12.67 8.51 0.24
N PHE A 319 13.40 8.18 -0.83
CA PHE A 319 14.69 8.79 -1.08
C PHE A 319 14.84 9.25 -2.53
N TYR A 320 15.59 10.32 -2.67
CA TYR A 320 16.01 10.87 -3.96
C TYR A 320 17.52 11.06 -3.93
N CYS A 321 18.21 10.57 -4.95
CA CYS A 321 19.66 10.74 -5.08
C CYS A 321 20.07 10.74 -6.55
N VAL A 322 21.31 11.16 -6.81
CA VAL A 322 21.87 11.11 -8.17
C VAL A 322 22.29 9.68 -8.48
N GLY A 323 21.76 9.10 -9.51
CA GLY A 323 22.09 7.76 -9.99
C GLY A 323 23.42 7.74 -10.72
N ASP A 324 23.45 8.38 -11.88
CA ASP A 324 24.68 8.56 -12.64
C ASP A 324 24.69 9.88 -13.40
N THR A 325 25.84 10.59 -13.42
CA THR A 325 25.97 11.90 -14.08
C THR A 325 26.37 11.79 -15.54
N THR A 326 26.78 10.61 -15.99
CA THR A 326 27.18 10.36 -17.39
C THR A 326 26.03 9.81 -18.24
N GLY A 327 24.88 9.55 -17.64
CA GLY A 327 23.72 8.93 -18.30
C GLY A 327 23.80 7.41 -18.41
N ASP A 328 24.73 6.77 -17.71
CA ASP A 328 24.86 5.31 -17.65
C ASP A 328 23.78 4.71 -16.75
N LEU A 329 22.70 4.25 -17.38
CA LEU A 329 21.58 3.63 -16.69
C LEU A 329 21.96 2.31 -15.97
N GLY A 330 22.96 1.59 -16.46
CA GLY A 330 23.47 0.38 -15.83
C GLY A 330 24.07 0.68 -14.47
N LYS A 331 24.91 1.71 -14.36
CA LYS A 331 25.45 2.18 -13.08
C LYS A 331 24.37 2.68 -12.12
N ALA A 332 23.40 3.40 -12.62
CA ALA A 332 22.26 3.85 -11.81
C ALA A 332 21.45 2.68 -11.28
N LEU A 333 21.22 1.65 -12.10
CA LEU A 333 20.52 0.43 -11.72
C LEU A 333 21.28 -0.36 -10.63
N GLU A 334 22.59 -0.50 -10.75
CA GLU A 334 23.41 -1.19 -9.74
C GLU A 334 23.37 -0.47 -8.38
N LYS A 335 23.46 0.87 -8.36
CA LYS A 335 23.30 1.67 -7.14
C LYS A 335 21.89 1.48 -6.55
N TRP A 336 20.86 1.50 -7.38
CA TRP A 336 19.50 1.27 -6.94
C TRP A 336 19.33 -0.13 -6.29
N LYS A 337 19.86 -1.18 -6.91
CA LYS A 337 19.81 -2.55 -6.37
C LYS A 337 20.48 -2.64 -5.00
N GLN A 338 21.65 -2.00 -4.84
CA GLN A 338 22.36 -1.96 -3.55
C GLN A 338 21.54 -1.25 -2.48
N LEU A 339 21.00 -0.06 -2.77
CA LEU A 339 20.16 0.70 -1.84
C LEU A 339 18.88 -0.06 -1.48
N LYS A 340 18.25 -0.71 -2.46
CA LYS A 340 17.05 -1.53 -2.25
C LYS A 340 17.34 -2.73 -1.35
N ARG A 341 18.46 -3.41 -1.56
CA ARG A 341 18.90 -4.52 -0.72
C ARG A 341 19.16 -4.09 0.73
N ILE A 342 19.91 -3.01 0.93
CA ILE A 342 20.19 -2.46 2.26
C ILE A 342 18.90 -2.08 2.98
N SER A 343 17.93 -1.50 2.27
CA SER A 343 16.63 -1.17 2.87
C SER A 343 15.88 -2.41 3.37
N MET A 344 15.88 -3.51 2.62
CA MET A 344 15.24 -4.76 3.05
C MET A 344 16.00 -5.42 4.22
N GLU A 345 17.33 -5.39 4.21
CA GLU A 345 18.16 -5.94 5.28
C GLU A 345 17.89 -5.23 6.61
N VAL A 346 17.90 -3.90 6.64
CA VAL A 346 17.61 -3.16 7.88
C VAL A 346 16.17 -3.37 8.38
N LEU A 347 15.19 -3.52 7.49
CA LEU A 347 13.83 -3.86 7.90
C LEU A 347 13.76 -5.26 8.53
N ALA A 348 14.40 -6.25 7.91
CA ALA A 348 14.45 -7.62 8.41
C ALA A 348 15.14 -7.71 9.78
N GLU A 349 16.29 -7.04 9.95
CA GLU A 349 17.03 -6.97 11.23
C GLU A 349 16.20 -6.36 12.36
N GLN A 350 15.36 -5.39 12.02
CA GLN A 350 14.43 -4.77 12.97
C GLN A 350 13.15 -5.61 13.18
N GLY A 351 12.96 -6.72 12.44
CA GLY A 351 11.78 -7.58 12.48
C GLY A 351 10.50 -6.87 12.03
N ALA A 352 10.64 -5.91 11.13
CA ALA A 352 9.54 -5.24 10.45
C ALA A 352 9.14 -6.00 9.18
N THR A 353 7.95 -5.78 8.64
CA THR A 353 7.58 -6.41 7.37
C THR A 353 8.39 -5.82 6.21
N VAL A 354 8.74 -6.66 5.24
CA VAL A 354 9.54 -6.23 4.08
C VAL A 354 8.75 -5.29 3.15
N THR A 355 7.46 -5.42 3.14
CA THR A 355 6.52 -4.54 2.43
C THR A 355 5.15 -4.62 3.09
N HIS A 356 4.41 -3.52 3.07
CA HIS A 356 3.07 -3.41 3.65
C HIS A 356 1.97 -3.43 2.57
N HIS A 357 2.20 -2.74 1.43
CA HIS A 357 1.21 -2.64 0.34
C HIS A 357 1.80 -2.50 -1.07
N HIS A 358 3.14 -2.55 -1.23
CA HIS A 358 3.80 -2.48 -2.55
C HIS A 358 3.93 -3.84 -3.23
N ALA A 359 3.42 -4.91 -2.62
CA ALA A 359 3.60 -6.29 -3.03
C ALA A 359 5.06 -6.78 -2.91
N VAL A 360 5.25 -8.08 -3.04
CA VAL A 360 6.60 -8.68 -3.02
C VAL A 360 7.23 -8.60 -4.42
N GLY A 361 6.52 -9.04 -5.43
CA GLY A 361 7.02 -9.09 -6.80
C GLY A 361 8.36 -9.81 -6.89
N ARG A 362 9.28 -9.22 -7.64
CA ARG A 362 10.69 -9.61 -7.71
C ARG A 362 11.58 -8.74 -6.85
N ASP A 363 11.22 -7.48 -6.69
CA ASP A 363 12.05 -6.46 -6.01
C ASP A 363 12.18 -6.68 -4.51
N HIS A 364 11.13 -7.23 -3.87
CA HIS A 364 11.09 -7.48 -2.42
C HIS A 364 11.25 -8.97 -2.06
N ARG A 365 11.47 -9.86 -3.05
CA ARG A 365 11.56 -11.30 -2.83
C ARG A 365 12.64 -11.69 -1.82
N PHE A 366 13.81 -11.08 -1.90
CA PHE A 366 14.91 -11.31 -0.95
C PHE A 366 14.46 -11.11 0.51
N GLY A 367 13.79 -9.99 0.81
CA GLY A 367 13.28 -9.72 2.15
C GLY A 367 12.11 -10.64 2.54
N TYR A 368 11.24 -10.99 1.59
CA TYR A 368 10.13 -11.92 1.81
C TYR A 368 10.64 -13.33 2.20
N GLU A 369 11.71 -13.80 1.59
CA GLU A 369 12.35 -15.06 1.94
C GLU A 369 12.92 -15.07 3.36
N GLN A 370 13.39 -13.93 3.85
CA GLN A 370 13.86 -13.79 5.23
C GLN A 370 12.69 -13.67 6.25
N GLN A 371 11.61 -13.01 5.87
CA GLN A 371 10.45 -12.81 6.73
C GLN A 371 9.64 -14.08 6.94
N THR A 372 9.50 -14.91 5.90
CA THR A 372 8.61 -16.08 5.91
C THR A 372 9.33 -17.36 6.29
N SER A 373 8.63 -18.23 7.06
CA SER A 373 9.22 -19.52 7.40
C SER A 373 9.46 -20.39 6.15
N PRO A 374 10.54 -21.15 6.11
CA PRO A 374 10.81 -22.08 5.00
C PRO A 374 9.65 -23.05 4.74
N LEU A 375 9.06 -23.60 5.80
CA LEU A 375 7.94 -24.55 5.68
C LEU A 375 6.70 -23.93 5.05
N PHE A 376 6.40 -22.66 5.39
CA PHE A 376 5.29 -21.95 4.75
C PHE A 376 5.54 -21.74 3.25
N ARG A 377 6.76 -21.32 2.89
CA ARG A 377 7.13 -21.17 1.47
C ARG A 377 7.02 -22.48 0.68
N GLN A 378 7.46 -23.61 1.29
CA GLN A 378 7.31 -24.94 0.70
C GLN A 378 5.84 -25.31 0.50
N THR A 379 4.97 -25.04 1.48
CA THR A 379 3.53 -25.27 1.38
C THR A 379 2.90 -24.46 0.25
N LEU A 380 3.26 -23.17 0.14
CA LEU A 380 2.78 -22.31 -0.94
C LEU A 380 3.28 -22.79 -2.32
N ALA A 381 4.55 -23.18 -2.40
CA ALA A 381 5.16 -23.71 -3.62
C ALA A 381 4.52 -25.05 -4.05
N ALA A 382 4.18 -25.92 -3.10
CA ALA A 382 3.45 -27.15 -3.40
C ALA A 382 2.05 -26.87 -3.98
N GLY A 383 1.33 -25.91 -3.40
CA GLY A 383 0.06 -25.41 -3.94
C GLY A 383 0.20 -24.83 -5.36
N LYS A 384 1.23 -24.00 -5.56
CA LYS A 384 1.57 -23.49 -6.90
C LYS A 384 1.83 -24.60 -7.89
N HIS A 385 2.67 -25.56 -7.54
CA HIS A 385 3.01 -26.69 -8.42
C HIS A 385 1.77 -27.54 -8.76
N PHE A 386 0.88 -27.76 -7.80
CA PHE A 386 -0.38 -28.46 -8.05
C PHE A 386 -1.27 -27.71 -9.05
N LEU A 387 -1.44 -26.41 -8.90
CA LEU A 387 -2.31 -25.58 -9.74
C LEU A 387 -1.69 -25.26 -11.11
N ASP A 388 -0.37 -25.11 -11.15
CA ASP A 388 0.42 -24.74 -12.33
C ASP A 388 1.68 -25.60 -12.43
N PRO A 389 1.54 -26.87 -12.83
CA PRO A 389 2.67 -27.83 -12.85
C PRO A 389 3.77 -27.46 -13.84
N GLN A 390 3.48 -26.61 -14.83
CA GLN A 390 4.47 -26.13 -15.81
C GLN A 390 5.16 -24.84 -15.37
N GLY A 391 4.70 -24.19 -14.29
CA GLY A 391 5.30 -22.98 -13.75
C GLY A 391 5.20 -21.76 -14.67
N ILE A 392 4.14 -21.67 -15.50
CA ILE A 392 3.97 -20.60 -16.49
C ILE A 392 3.33 -19.33 -15.94
N LEU A 393 2.64 -19.42 -14.80
CA LEU A 393 1.94 -18.28 -14.21
C LEU A 393 2.89 -17.41 -13.39
N ASN A 394 3.15 -16.19 -13.87
CA ASN A 394 3.98 -15.15 -13.27
C ASN A 394 5.28 -15.67 -12.60
N PRO A 395 6.14 -16.36 -13.35
CA PRO A 395 7.35 -16.96 -12.78
C PRO A 395 8.30 -15.89 -12.22
N GLY A 396 8.96 -16.19 -11.10
CA GLY A 396 9.90 -15.31 -10.40
C GLY A 396 9.27 -14.29 -9.45
N ALA A 397 7.94 -14.14 -9.41
CA ALA A 397 7.24 -13.38 -8.38
C ALA A 397 7.03 -14.25 -7.13
N LEU A 398 7.11 -13.66 -5.93
CA LEU A 398 7.04 -14.32 -4.62
C LEU A 398 8.12 -15.41 -4.39
N PHE A 399 8.22 -16.36 -5.26
CA PHE A 399 9.19 -17.47 -5.25
C PHE A 399 9.48 -17.93 -6.68
N ASP A 400 10.63 -18.58 -6.87
CA ASP A 400 10.97 -19.20 -8.14
C ASP A 400 10.63 -20.70 -8.06
N PRO A 401 9.78 -21.23 -8.94
CA PRO A 401 9.48 -22.68 -8.97
C PRO A 401 10.70 -23.54 -9.28
N GLN A 402 11.74 -22.96 -9.88
CA GLN A 402 13.01 -23.63 -10.18
C GLN A 402 14.02 -23.48 -9.04
N ASP A 403 13.71 -22.74 -7.99
CA ASP A 403 14.59 -22.56 -6.84
C ASP A 403 14.70 -23.88 -6.08
N LYS A 404 15.84 -24.54 -6.24
CA LYS A 404 16.16 -25.83 -5.59
C LYS A 404 16.07 -25.75 -4.06
N ASN A 405 16.12 -24.55 -3.48
CA ASN A 405 16.01 -24.31 -2.04
C ASN A 405 14.55 -24.33 -1.56
N VAL A 406 13.57 -24.32 -2.42
CA VAL A 406 12.15 -24.45 -2.04
C VAL A 406 11.75 -25.91 -1.81
N GLY A 407 12.66 -26.87 -2.06
CA GLY A 407 12.57 -28.22 -1.53
C GLY A 407 11.44 -29.13 -2.04
N ILE A 408 10.88 -28.85 -3.25
CA ILE A 408 9.80 -29.67 -3.80
C ILE A 408 10.30 -31.00 -4.39
N ARG A 409 11.58 -31.10 -4.74
CA ARG A 409 12.15 -32.34 -5.33
C ARG A 409 12.34 -33.49 -4.36
N GLY A 410 12.25 -33.27 -3.05
CA GLY A 410 12.47 -34.34 -2.06
C GLY A 410 11.20 -34.87 -1.39
N VAL A 411 10.02 -34.27 -1.64
CA VAL A 411 8.77 -34.64 -0.95
C VAL A 411 7.82 -35.45 -1.84
N LEU A 412 8.08 -35.50 -3.13
CA LEU A 412 7.21 -36.24 -4.10
C LEU A 412 7.91 -37.40 -4.78
N GLU A 413 9.12 -37.76 -4.38
CA GLU A 413 9.88 -38.93 -4.94
C GLU A 413 9.97 -40.12 -3.98
N ASP A 414 9.20 -40.14 -2.86
CA ASP A 414 9.04 -41.31 -1.99
C ASP A 414 7.64 -41.93 -2.12
#